data_776d6ddbf8699fd38c2db0ee6a18481a
#
_entry.id   776d6ddbf8699fd38c2db0ee6a18481a
#
_cell.length_a   1.000
_cell.length_b   1.000
_cell.length_c   1.000
_cell.angle_alpha   90.00
_cell.angle_beta   90.00
_cell.angle_gamma   90.00
#
_symmetry.space_group_name_H-M   'P 1'
#
loop_
_entity.id
_entity.type
_entity.pdbx_description
1 polymer ?
#
loop_
_entity_poly.entity_id
_entity_poly.type
_entity_poly.pdbx_seq_one_letter_code
_entity_poly.pdbx_strand_id
1 'polypeptide(L)'
;EIAEDTTGRVHRVHHNMTADNALTDVVNTAIGMSAGQWMFYAYNTEYLFFPFCEHRTVGEMATFCMEERRSSILTYVVDLYAGDLDQNPSAVALNDAFLDKSGYYALARKAKDDTYEDRQLDFFGGLRWRFEEHIPMPRRRIDRVSLFRATPGLALREDHTFNDPEYNTYACPWHHSVTAALCSFRTAKALKRNPGSGYQIDTFQWHNSAPFDWHSQQL
;
A
#
# COMPACT_ATOMS: atom_id res chain seq x y z
N GLU A 1 12.15 0.92 19.46
CA GLU A 1 13.61 1.11 19.30
C GLU A 1 14.08 0.25 18.15
N ILE A 2 14.65 0.87 17.11
CA ILE A 2 15.36 0.11 16.07
C ILE A 2 16.73 -0.17 16.65
N ALA A 3 17.07 -1.45 16.80
CA ALA A 3 18.40 -1.85 17.22
C ALA A 3 19.47 -1.22 16.31
N GLU A 4 20.61 -0.82 16.87
CA GLU A 4 21.71 -0.33 16.05
C GLU A 4 22.15 -1.43 15.07
N ASP A 5 22.05 -1.12 13.77
CA ASP A 5 22.52 -2.03 12.72
C ASP A 5 24.05 -1.93 12.60
N THR A 6 24.74 -2.94 13.10
CA THR A 6 26.20 -3.04 12.97
C THR A 6 26.64 -3.47 11.57
N THR A 7 25.72 -3.84 10.67
CA THR A 7 26.04 -4.31 9.32
C THR A 7 26.11 -3.17 8.29
N GLY A 8 25.73 -1.96 8.65
CA GLY A 8 25.66 -0.81 7.74
C GLY A 8 24.58 -0.90 6.66
N ARG A 9 23.61 -1.83 6.83
CA ARG A 9 22.49 -2.02 5.90
C ARG A 9 21.28 -1.16 6.23
N VAL A 10 21.18 -0.65 7.46
CA VAL A 10 20.10 0.21 7.94
C VAL A 10 20.63 1.64 8.10
N HIS A 11 20.00 2.56 7.39
CA HIS A 11 20.33 3.98 7.50
C HIS A 11 19.16 4.71 8.11
N ARG A 12 19.39 5.40 9.24
CA ARG A 12 18.40 6.27 9.87
C ARG A 12 18.46 7.65 9.24
N VAL A 13 17.35 8.10 8.67
CA VAL A 13 17.20 9.45 8.15
C VAL A 13 16.27 10.23 9.06
N HIS A 14 16.72 11.38 9.58
CA HIS A 14 15.87 12.28 10.33
C HIS A 14 15.05 13.13 9.37
N HIS A 15 13.74 13.03 9.47
CA HIS A 15 12.81 13.80 8.66
C HIS A 15 11.58 14.22 9.49
N ASN A 16 11.03 15.38 9.19
CA ASN A 16 9.80 15.83 9.85
C ASN A 16 8.59 15.12 9.23
N MET A 17 8.20 13.99 9.80
CA MET A 17 7.06 13.19 9.33
C MET A 17 5.69 13.80 9.60
N THR A 18 5.62 14.99 10.24
CA THR A 18 4.36 15.74 10.43
C THR A 18 4.11 16.80 9.36
N ALA A 19 5.07 17.05 8.48
CA ALA A 19 4.88 17.92 7.32
C ALA A 19 3.92 17.26 6.30
N ASP A 20 3.15 18.08 5.58
CA ASP A 20 2.12 17.59 4.66
C ASP A 20 2.67 16.64 3.59
N ASN A 21 3.84 16.94 3.03
CA ASN A 21 4.48 16.14 1.98
C ASN A 21 5.60 15.22 2.48
N ALA A 22 5.67 14.94 3.77
CA ALA A 22 6.80 14.24 4.39
C ALA A 22 7.16 12.91 3.69
N LEU A 23 6.16 12.10 3.31
CA LEU A 23 6.41 10.83 2.64
C LEU A 23 7.00 11.02 1.24
N THR A 24 6.36 11.87 0.43
CA THR A 24 6.81 12.12 -0.95
C THR A 24 8.21 12.71 -0.97
N ASP A 25 8.54 13.60 -0.05
CA ASP A 25 9.86 14.21 0.06
C ASP A 25 10.94 13.17 0.39
N VAL A 26 10.68 12.29 1.36
CA VAL A 26 11.62 11.22 1.72
C VAL A 26 11.80 10.23 0.58
N VAL A 27 10.70 9.77 -0.03
CA VAL A 27 10.76 8.82 -1.15
C VAL A 27 11.46 9.44 -2.37
N ASN A 28 11.15 10.69 -2.71
CA ASN A 28 11.77 11.37 -3.83
C ASN A 28 13.27 11.63 -3.61
N THR A 29 13.66 11.92 -2.37
CA THR A 29 15.08 12.01 -2.01
C THR A 29 15.77 10.65 -2.23
N ALA A 30 15.16 9.56 -1.78
CA ALA A 30 15.69 8.21 -1.96
C ALA A 30 15.74 7.80 -3.44
N ILE A 31 14.75 8.17 -4.26
CA ILE A 31 14.77 7.95 -5.72
C ILE A 31 16.01 8.61 -6.35
N GLY A 32 16.29 9.85 -5.98
CA GLY A 32 17.46 10.58 -6.48
C GLY A 32 18.81 9.91 -6.15
N MET A 33 18.86 9.17 -5.03
CA MET A 33 20.06 8.45 -4.57
C MET A 33 20.17 7.01 -5.13
N SER A 34 19.11 6.45 -5.70
CA SER A 34 18.98 5.02 -6.03
C SER A 34 18.73 4.78 -7.52
N ALA A 35 19.19 5.66 -8.40
CA ALA A 35 18.93 5.53 -9.84
C ALA A 35 19.35 4.16 -10.38
N GLY A 36 18.44 3.51 -11.11
CA GLY A 36 18.62 2.17 -11.67
C GLY A 36 18.30 1.01 -10.74
N GLN A 37 18.06 1.27 -9.45
CA GLN A 37 17.75 0.23 -8.46
C GLN A 37 16.24 0.07 -8.26
N TRP A 38 15.83 -1.14 -7.88
CA TRP A 38 14.49 -1.38 -7.39
C TRP A 38 14.34 -0.84 -5.96
N MET A 39 13.25 -0.14 -5.72
CA MET A 39 12.89 0.47 -4.46
C MET A 39 11.54 -0.05 -3.99
N PHE A 40 11.44 -0.23 -2.69
CA PHE A 40 10.18 -0.52 -2.02
C PHE A 40 9.99 0.47 -0.87
N TYR A 41 8.82 1.11 -0.81
CA TYR A 41 8.45 1.90 0.36
C TYR A 41 7.18 1.37 1.01
N ALA A 42 7.17 1.33 2.32
CA ALA A 42 6.04 0.94 3.13
C ALA A 42 6.00 1.77 4.41
N TYR A 43 4.82 1.88 4.97
CA TYR A 43 4.66 2.44 6.30
C TYR A 43 4.88 1.35 7.36
N ASN A 44 5.06 1.79 8.60
CA ASN A 44 5.05 0.87 9.73
C ASN A 44 3.70 0.12 9.80
N THR A 45 3.74 -1.15 10.17
CA THR A 45 2.58 -2.08 10.20
C THR A 45 1.98 -2.42 8.82
N GLU A 46 2.81 -2.35 7.77
CA GLU A 46 2.48 -2.83 6.43
C GLU A 46 3.37 -4.01 6.06
N TYR A 47 2.80 -5.01 5.43
CA TYR A 47 3.44 -6.27 5.06
C TYR A 47 3.24 -6.54 3.57
N LEU A 48 4.34 -6.78 2.86
CA LEU A 48 4.30 -7.04 1.42
C LEU A 48 4.00 -8.51 1.13
N PHE A 49 2.99 -8.74 0.32
CA PHE A 49 2.66 -10.03 -0.27
C PHE A 49 2.67 -9.93 -1.79
N PHE A 50 3.20 -10.96 -2.45
CA PHE A 50 3.20 -11.08 -3.89
C PHE A 50 3.06 -12.56 -4.28
N PRO A 51 2.68 -12.89 -5.51
CA PRO A 51 2.50 -14.28 -5.91
C PRO A 51 3.73 -15.12 -5.60
N PHE A 52 3.52 -16.21 -4.86
CA PHE A 52 4.57 -17.17 -4.42
C PHE A 52 5.59 -16.59 -3.43
N CYS A 53 5.28 -15.52 -2.69
CA CYS A 53 6.23 -14.92 -1.73
C CYS A 53 6.69 -15.87 -0.62
N GLU A 54 5.98 -16.97 -0.39
CA GLU A 54 6.38 -18.04 0.53
C GLU A 54 7.62 -18.82 0.03
N HIS A 55 7.89 -18.79 -1.28
CA HIS A 55 8.94 -19.58 -1.93
C HIS A 55 9.85 -18.75 -2.84
N ARG A 56 9.50 -17.50 -3.11
CA ARG A 56 10.22 -16.59 -4.00
C ARG A 56 10.63 -15.33 -3.27
N THR A 57 11.77 -14.82 -3.62
CA THR A 57 12.25 -13.54 -3.10
C THR A 57 11.67 -12.35 -3.88
N VAL A 58 11.62 -11.18 -3.26
CA VAL A 58 11.26 -9.94 -3.95
C VAL A 58 12.22 -9.61 -5.11
N GLY A 59 13.49 -10.03 -4.99
CA GLY A 59 14.48 -9.87 -6.07
C GLY A 59 14.15 -10.71 -7.31
N GLU A 60 13.66 -11.95 -7.14
CA GLU A 60 13.20 -12.78 -8.26
C GLU A 60 11.97 -12.16 -8.94
N MET A 61 11.02 -11.63 -8.15
CA MET A 61 9.87 -10.91 -8.71
C MET A 61 10.32 -9.67 -9.49
N ALA A 62 11.25 -8.87 -8.96
CA ALA A 62 11.78 -7.70 -9.65
C ALA A 62 12.51 -8.09 -10.95
N THR A 63 13.24 -9.21 -10.97
CA THR A 63 13.88 -9.74 -12.16
C THR A 63 12.86 -10.15 -13.21
N PHE A 64 11.82 -10.89 -12.84
CA PHE A 64 10.71 -11.22 -13.73
C PHE A 64 10.07 -9.96 -14.33
N CYS A 65 9.79 -8.96 -13.52
CA CYS A 65 9.23 -7.69 -14.02
C CYS A 65 10.16 -6.98 -15.01
N MET A 66 11.48 -7.03 -14.81
CA MET A 66 12.44 -6.47 -15.76
C MET A 66 12.46 -7.23 -17.09
N GLU A 67 12.38 -8.54 -17.08
CA GLU A 67 12.25 -9.38 -18.28
C GLU A 67 10.98 -9.06 -19.06
N GLU A 68 9.88 -8.78 -18.35
CA GLU A 68 8.61 -8.30 -18.90
C GLU A 68 8.59 -6.80 -19.22
N ARG A 69 9.74 -6.11 -19.13
CA ARG A 69 9.90 -4.66 -19.38
C ARG A 69 9.02 -3.78 -18.50
N ARG A 70 8.75 -4.23 -17.28
CA ARG A 70 8.00 -3.46 -16.27
C ARG A 70 8.98 -2.80 -15.31
N SER A 71 8.74 -1.53 -15.02
CA SER A 71 9.53 -0.75 -14.05
C SER A 71 8.78 -0.47 -12.74
N SER A 72 7.54 -0.91 -12.62
CA SER A 72 6.70 -0.72 -11.44
C SER A 72 5.74 -1.88 -11.25
N ILE A 73 5.34 -2.08 -10.01
CA ILE A 73 4.34 -3.09 -9.62
C ILE A 73 3.23 -2.37 -8.88
N LEU A 74 2.02 -2.45 -9.44
CA LEU A 74 0.83 -1.96 -8.75
C LEU A 74 0.59 -2.80 -7.50
N THR A 75 0.38 -2.15 -6.37
CA THR A 75 0.04 -2.79 -5.11
C THR A 75 -1.35 -2.37 -4.65
N TYR A 76 -2.07 -3.31 -4.04
CA TYR A 76 -3.32 -3.02 -3.34
C TYR A 76 -3.08 -3.01 -1.85
N VAL A 77 -3.56 -1.98 -1.17
CA VAL A 77 -3.52 -1.94 0.29
C VAL A 77 -4.75 -2.67 0.81
N VAL A 78 -4.52 -3.84 1.40
CA VAL A 78 -5.56 -4.64 2.06
C VAL A 78 -5.59 -4.27 3.52
N ASP A 79 -6.68 -3.68 3.97
CA ASP A 79 -6.81 -3.27 5.36
C ASP A 79 -7.04 -4.48 6.26
N LEU A 80 -6.13 -4.70 7.20
CA LEU A 80 -6.24 -5.69 8.28
C LEU A 80 -6.73 -5.04 9.58
N TYR A 81 -7.37 -5.84 10.42
CA TYR A 81 -7.82 -5.42 11.74
C TYR A 81 -7.87 -6.59 12.73
N ALA A 82 -7.70 -6.29 14.01
CA ALA A 82 -7.84 -7.29 15.06
C ALA A 82 -9.29 -7.76 15.21
N GLY A 83 -9.48 -9.03 15.50
CA GLY A 83 -10.81 -9.60 15.78
C GLY A 83 -11.37 -9.13 17.11
N ASP A 84 -10.52 -9.04 18.14
CA ASP A 84 -10.88 -8.56 19.49
C ASP A 84 -10.23 -7.19 19.73
N LEU A 85 -11.05 -6.13 19.73
CA LEU A 85 -10.60 -4.75 19.94
C LEU A 85 -10.44 -4.39 21.42
N ASP A 86 -10.96 -5.18 22.35
CA ASP A 86 -10.74 -4.98 23.80
C ASP A 86 -9.35 -5.45 24.18
N GLN A 87 -8.92 -6.61 23.65
CA GLN A 87 -7.56 -7.09 23.81
C GLN A 87 -6.56 -6.28 22.97
N ASN A 88 -7.00 -5.77 21.82
CA ASN A 88 -6.17 -5.05 20.87
C ASN A 88 -6.71 -3.63 20.61
N PRO A 89 -6.65 -2.71 21.57
CA PRO A 89 -7.26 -1.37 21.48
C PRO A 89 -6.66 -0.48 20.38
N SER A 90 -5.52 -0.88 19.79
CA SER A 90 -4.96 -0.24 18.60
C SER A 90 -5.44 -0.85 17.29
N ALA A 91 -6.30 -1.87 17.35
CA ALA A 91 -6.74 -2.69 16.21
C ALA A 91 -5.60 -3.42 15.47
N VAL A 92 -4.46 -3.62 16.12
CA VAL A 92 -3.27 -4.28 15.53
C VAL A 92 -3.04 -5.58 16.26
N ALA A 93 -3.18 -6.72 15.56
CA ALA A 93 -2.89 -8.04 16.08
C ALA A 93 -2.42 -8.96 14.94
N LEU A 94 -1.24 -9.57 15.08
CA LEU A 94 -0.71 -10.48 14.06
C LEU A 94 -1.39 -11.86 14.13
N ASN A 95 -1.68 -12.35 15.34
CA ASN A 95 -2.24 -13.69 15.56
C ASN A 95 -3.78 -13.71 15.54
N ASP A 96 -4.42 -12.55 15.48
CA ASP A 96 -5.87 -12.38 15.46
C ASP A 96 -6.26 -11.33 14.40
N ALA A 97 -5.69 -11.48 13.21
CA ALA A 97 -5.93 -10.57 12.10
C ALA A 97 -7.10 -11.03 11.25
N PHE A 98 -7.90 -10.07 10.82
CA PHE A 98 -9.02 -10.25 9.89
C PHE A 98 -8.89 -9.28 8.73
N LEU A 99 -9.54 -9.63 7.62
CA LEU A 99 -9.71 -8.79 6.44
C LEU A 99 -11.15 -8.87 5.93
N ASP A 100 -11.52 -7.92 5.08
CA ASP A 100 -12.77 -7.99 4.34
C ASP A 100 -12.53 -8.76 3.03
N LYS A 101 -13.24 -9.88 2.83
CA LYS A 101 -13.10 -10.73 1.65
C LYS A 101 -13.91 -10.28 0.43
N SER A 102 -14.68 -9.20 0.53
CA SER A 102 -15.52 -8.65 -0.54
C SER A 102 -15.74 -7.15 -0.37
N GLY A 103 -16.38 -6.53 -1.35
CA GLY A 103 -16.65 -5.08 -1.33
C GLY A 103 -15.53 -4.26 -1.98
N TYR A 104 -14.80 -4.87 -2.92
CA TYR A 104 -13.77 -4.21 -3.71
C TYR A 104 -14.27 -3.90 -5.12
N TYR A 105 -13.94 -2.70 -5.62
CA TYR A 105 -14.29 -2.27 -6.97
C TYR A 105 -13.23 -1.33 -7.54
N ALA A 106 -13.26 -1.13 -8.86
CA ALA A 106 -12.36 -0.24 -9.56
C ALA A 106 -13.14 0.72 -10.46
N LEU A 107 -12.64 1.94 -10.57
CA LEU A 107 -13.12 2.96 -11.48
C LEU A 107 -11.99 3.42 -12.41
N ALA A 108 -12.32 3.78 -13.64
CA ALA A 108 -11.34 4.40 -14.53
C ALA A 108 -10.84 5.72 -13.92
N ARG A 109 -9.50 5.89 -13.84
CA ARG A 109 -8.90 7.09 -13.27
C ARG A 109 -9.17 8.29 -14.18
N LYS A 110 -9.58 9.38 -13.56
CA LYS A 110 -9.76 10.65 -14.22
C LYS A 110 -8.58 11.58 -14.01
N ALA A 111 -8.14 12.23 -15.07
CA ALA A 111 -7.25 13.37 -15.03
C ALA A 111 -7.97 14.63 -14.52
N LYS A 112 -7.22 15.70 -14.28
CA LYS A 112 -7.77 16.97 -13.77
C LYS A 112 -8.76 17.66 -14.73
N ASP A 113 -8.69 17.35 -16.03
CA ASP A 113 -9.55 17.87 -17.10
C ASP A 113 -10.75 16.95 -17.37
N ASP A 114 -11.06 16.01 -16.45
CA ASP A 114 -12.12 15.01 -16.57
C ASP A 114 -11.93 13.99 -17.72
N THR A 115 -10.82 13.99 -18.42
CA THR A 115 -10.46 12.89 -19.33
C THR A 115 -10.03 11.65 -18.55
N TYR A 116 -10.02 10.49 -19.21
CA TYR A 116 -9.57 9.25 -18.58
C TYR A 116 -8.09 8.99 -18.87
N GLU A 117 -7.37 8.65 -17.82
CA GLU A 117 -5.97 8.22 -17.92
C GLU A 117 -5.89 6.81 -18.55
N ASP A 118 -5.04 6.65 -19.54
CA ASP A 118 -4.89 5.36 -20.24
C ASP A 118 -4.36 4.27 -19.31
N ARG A 119 -5.04 3.13 -19.28
CA ARG A 119 -4.67 1.93 -18.49
C ARG A 119 -4.47 2.20 -17.00
N GLN A 120 -5.15 3.22 -16.44
CA GLN A 120 -5.09 3.52 -15.02
C GLN A 120 -6.47 3.38 -14.37
N LEU A 121 -6.49 2.76 -13.20
CA LEU A 121 -7.69 2.56 -12.40
C LEU A 121 -7.46 3.06 -10.97
N ASP A 122 -8.52 3.56 -10.37
CA ASP A 122 -8.61 3.82 -8.94
C ASP A 122 -9.34 2.65 -8.30
N PHE A 123 -8.75 2.04 -7.29
CA PHE A 123 -9.32 0.91 -6.57
C PHE A 123 -9.79 1.32 -5.19
N PHE A 124 -10.92 0.75 -4.79
CA PHE A 124 -11.59 1.04 -3.53
C PHE A 124 -12.03 -0.26 -2.86
N GLY A 125 -12.14 -0.26 -1.53
CA GLY A 125 -12.63 -1.41 -0.80
C GLY A 125 -12.18 -1.48 0.65
N GLY A 126 -12.52 -2.59 1.31
CA GLY A 126 -12.15 -2.86 2.69
C GLY A 126 -12.72 -1.84 3.68
N LEU A 127 -12.00 -1.62 4.78
CA LEU A 127 -12.40 -0.64 5.80
C LEU A 127 -12.60 0.76 5.24
N ARG A 128 -11.82 1.15 4.23
CA ARG A 128 -11.87 2.48 3.62
C ARG A 128 -13.19 2.75 2.91
N TRP A 129 -13.80 1.73 2.34
CA TRP A 129 -15.12 1.81 1.74
C TRP A 129 -16.21 1.75 2.81
N ARG A 130 -16.12 0.81 3.76
CA ARG A 130 -17.14 0.66 4.82
C ARG A 130 -17.27 1.87 5.74
N PHE A 131 -16.19 2.60 5.94
CA PHE A 131 -16.09 3.77 6.81
C PHE A 131 -15.73 5.05 6.03
N GLU A 132 -16.17 5.14 4.77
CA GLU A 132 -15.79 6.25 3.88
C GLU A 132 -16.20 7.63 4.42
N GLU A 133 -17.27 7.73 5.18
CA GLU A 133 -17.71 8.97 5.83
C GLU A 133 -16.70 9.51 6.86
N HIS A 134 -15.84 8.64 7.40
CA HIS A 134 -14.79 8.98 8.36
C HIS A 134 -13.39 9.07 7.74
N ILE A 135 -13.28 8.78 6.44
CA ILE A 135 -12.00 8.75 5.73
C ILE A 135 -12.01 9.82 4.64
N PRO A 136 -11.07 10.78 4.68
CA PRO A 136 -10.95 11.79 3.64
C PRO A 136 -10.82 11.18 2.24
N MET A 137 -11.51 11.74 1.25
CA MET A 137 -11.57 11.21 -0.12
C MET A 137 -10.20 10.83 -0.71
N PRO A 138 -9.12 11.62 -0.56
CA PRO A 138 -7.81 11.25 -1.09
C PRO A 138 -7.20 9.98 -0.47
N ARG A 139 -7.71 9.54 0.69
CA ARG A 139 -7.23 8.36 1.42
C ARG A 139 -8.12 7.12 1.24
N ARG A 140 -9.21 7.23 0.48
CA ARG A 140 -10.16 6.11 0.26
C ARG A 140 -9.61 5.08 -0.74
N ARG A 141 -8.74 5.50 -1.65
CA ARG A 141 -8.11 4.59 -2.61
C ARG A 141 -7.21 3.58 -1.91
N ILE A 142 -7.21 2.35 -2.43
CA ILE A 142 -6.38 1.26 -1.95
C ILE A 142 -5.21 0.95 -2.90
N ASP A 143 -5.22 1.48 -4.13
CA ASP A 143 -4.10 1.31 -5.06
C ASP A 143 -2.93 2.22 -4.70
N ARG A 144 -1.74 1.66 -4.88
CA ARG A 144 -0.47 2.35 -4.64
C ARG A 144 0.65 1.68 -5.43
N VAL A 145 1.56 2.45 -6.01
CA VAL A 145 2.77 1.90 -6.61
C VAL A 145 3.89 1.97 -5.58
N SER A 146 4.07 0.89 -4.82
CA SER A 146 5.04 0.84 -3.72
C SER A 146 6.35 0.17 -4.08
N LEU A 147 6.37 -0.64 -5.13
CA LEU A 147 7.55 -1.35 -5.60
C LEU A 147 7.84 -0.93 -7.04
N PHE A 148 8.98 -0.30 -7.27
CA PHE A 148 9.32 0.32 -8.55
C PHE A 148 10.83 0.43 -8.74
N ARG A 149 11.26 0.62 -9.97
CA ARG A 149 12.65 0.91 -10.33
C ARG A 149 12.86 2.42 -10.39
N ALA A 150 13.78 2.93 -9.59
CA ALA A 150 14.14 4.35 -9.61
C ALA A 150 14.80 4.74 -10.93
N THR A 151 14.34 5.81 -11.54
CA THR A 151 14.93 6.38 -12.78
C THR A 151 15.16 7.88 -12.59
N PRO A 152 16.12 8.47 -13.31
CA PRO A 152 16.34 9.91 -13.25
C PRO A 152 15.07 10.69 -13.60
N GLY A 153 14.70 11.64 -12.75
CA GLY A 153 13.53 12.48 -12.96
C GLY A 153 12.19 11.85 -12.53
N LEU A 154 12.18 10.59 -12.09
CA LEU A 154 10.99 9.98 -11.50
C LEU A 154 10.65 10.67 -10.18
N ALA A 155 9.38 10.98 -9.98
CA ALA A 155 8.90 11.60 -8.75
C ALA A 155 7.55 11.02 -8.31
N LEU A 156 7.47 10.61 -7.05
CA LEU A 156 6.23 10.20 -6.38
C LEU A 156 5.38 11.44 -6.08
N ARG A 157 4.08 11.36 -6.34
CA ARG A 157 3.06 12.36 -6.01
C ARG A 157 2.35 12.02 -4.70
N GLU A 158 1.63 12.98 -4.14
CA GLU A 158 0.88 12.82 -2.88
C GLU A 158 -0.21 11.74 -2.93
N ASP A 159 -0.76 11.50 -4.11
CA ASP A 159 -1.76 10.47 -4.34
C ASP A 159 -1.17 9.07 -4.56
N HIS A 160 0.11 8.89 -4.28
CA HIS A 160 0.87 7.66 -4.47
C HIS A 160 1.01 7.19 -5.92
N THR A 161 0.84 8.10 -6.89
CA THR A 161 1.18 7.89 -8.29
C THR A 161 2.53 8.53 -8.62
N PHE A 162 3.10 8.19 -9.77
CA PHE A 162 4.31 8.82 -10.27
C PHE A 162 4.02 9.87 -11.35
N ASN A 163 4.96 10.78 -11.56
CA ASN A 163 4.90 11.75 -12.66
C ASN A 163 5.00 11.09 -14.03
N ASP A 164 5.60 9.89 -14.14
CA ASP A 164 5.61 9.07 -15.34
C ASP A 164 4.33 8.19 -15.38
N PRO A 165 3.42 8.37 -16.35
CA PRO A 165 2.17 7.63 -16.45
C PRO A 165 2.36 6.11 -16.57
N GLU A 166 3.44 5.63 -17.20
CA GLU A 166 3.70 4.19 -17.35
C GLU A 166 3.88 3.47 -16.02
N TYR A 167 4.41 4.17 -15.00
CA TYR A 167 4.55 3.62 -13.66
C TYR A 167 3.19 3.37 -12.97
N ASN A 168 2.15 4.07 -13.37
CA ASN A 168 0.82 4.04 -12.75
C ASN A 168 -0.12 3.03 -13.41
N THR A 169 0.30 2.35 -14.48
CA THR A 169 -0.57 1.44 -15.23
C THR A 169 -0.78 0.13 -14.48
N TYR A 170 -2.02 -0.38 -14.47
CA TYR A 170 -2.35 -1.67 -13.85
C TYR A 170 -2.02 -2.86 -14.74
N ALA A 171 -2.02 -2.68 -16.06
CA ALA A 171 -1.65 -3.70 -17.04
C ALA A 171 -1.10 -3.06 -18.30
N CYS A 172 -0.21 -3.75 -19.02
CA CYS A 172 0.09 -3.40 -20.40
C CYS A 172 -0.70 -4.31 -21.36
N PRO A 173 -0.96 -3.85 -22.59
CA PRO A 173 -1.76 -4.64 -23.55
C PRO A 173 -1.17 -6.01 -23.90
N TRP A 174 0.12 -6.18 -23.73
CA TRP A 174 0.89 -7.34 -24.21
C TRP A 174 1.34 -8.30 -23.11
N HIS A 175 1.26 -7.89 -21.85
CA HIS A 175 1.79 -8.64 -20.73
C HIS A 175 0.77 -8.68 -19.58
N HIS A 176 0.72 -9.81 -18.89
CA HIS A 176 0.01 -9.91 -17.63
C HIS A 176 0.81 -9.15 -16.56
N SER A 177 0.22 -8.11 -15.99
CA SER A 177 0.85 -7.39 -14.89
C SER A 177 0.79 -8.22 -13.61
N VAL A 178 1.93 -8.42 -13.00
CA VAL A 178 1.98 -8.91 -11.63
C VAL A 178 1.52 -7.78 -10.71
N THR A 179 0.63 -8.10 -9.80
CA THR A 179 0.20 -7.22 -8.71
C THR A 179 0.70 -7.76 -7.39
N ALA A 180 0.82 -6.91 -6.41
CA ALA A 180 1.17 -7.28 -5.04
C ALA A 180 0.16 -6.69 -4.07
N ALA A 181 0.12 -7.20 -2.85
CA ALA A 181 -0.70 -6.65 -1.78
C ALA A 181 0.17 -6.09 -0.67
N LEU A 182 -0.30 -5.01 -0.06
CA LEU A 182 0.23 -4.45 1.17
C LEU A 182 -0.81 -4.63 2.26
N CYS A 183 -0.68 -5.67 3.05
CA CYS A 183 -1.53 -5.88 4.21
C CYS A 183 -1.18 -4.87 5.28
N SER A 184 -2.18 -4.09 5.74
CA SER A 184 -1.95 -2.88 6.53
C SER A 184 -2.96 -2.71 7.66
N PHE A 185 -2.49 -2.56 8.88
CA PHE A 185 -3.33 -2.23 10.04
C PHE A 185 -3.57 -0.71 10.19
N ARG A 186 -3.03 0.12 9.30
CA ARG A 186 -3.03 1.59 9.49
C ARG A 186 -4.44 2.19 9.52
N THR A 187 -5.30 1.76 8.62
CA THR A 187 -6.68 2.28 8.55
C THR A 187 -7.46 1.90 9.81
N ALA A 188 -7.40 0.64 10.22
CA ALA A 188 -8.04 0.16 11.45
C ALA A 188 -7.55 0.91 12.69
N LYS A 189 -6.22 1.09 12.80
CA LYS A 189 -5.61 1.86 13.89
C LYS A 189 -6.07 3.31 13.90
N ALA A 190 -6.16 3.95 12.74
CA ALA A 190 -6.61 5.34 12.63
C ALA A 190 -8.09 5.47 13.02
N LEU A 191 -8.95 4.59 12.53
CA LEU A 191 -10.38 4.57 12.86
C LEU A 191 -10.62 4.35 14.36
N LYS A 192 -9.91 3.39 14.98
CA LYS A 192 -10.07 3.10 16.42
C LYS A 192 -9.57 4.26 17.29
N ARG A 193 -8.55 4.99 16.88
CA ARG A 193 -7.92 6.06 17.67
C ARG A 193 -8.41 7.46 17.33
N ASN A 194 -9.23 7.64 16.30
CA ASN A 194 -9.65 8.97 15.89
C ASN A 194 -10.69 9.55 16.87
N PRO A 195 -10.33 10.51 17.72
CA PRO A 195 -11.25 11.08 18.70
C PRO A 195 -12.36 11.94 18.06
N GLY A 196 -12.23 12.31 16.79
CA GLY A 196 -13.23 13.08 16.05
C GLY A 196 -14.33 12.22 15.41
N SER A 197 -14.12 10.92 15.32
CA SER A 197 -15.16 10.01 14.89
C SER A 197 -16.12 9.77 16.03
N GLY A 198 -16.98 10.42 16.54
CA GLY A 198 -17.91 10.16 17.68
C GLY A 198 -18.42 8.69 17.80
N TYR A 199 -17.72 7.78 17.15
CA TYR A 199 -17.97 6.36 17.03
C TYR A 199 -17.04 5.59 17.98
N GLN A 200 -17.61 5.00 19.00
CA GLN A 200 -16.96 3.89 19.68
C GLN A 200 -17.12 2.65 18.79
N ILE A 201 -16.07 2.34 18.03
CA ILE A 201 -16.05 1.12 17.23
C ILE A 201 -15.64 -0.02 18.15
N ASP A 202 -16.58 -0.90 18.45
CA ASP A 202 -16.34 -2.07 19.31
C ASP A 202 -15.75 -3.24 18.53
N THR A 203 -16.08 -3.35 17.24
CA THR A 203 -15.54 -4.35 16.34
C THR A 203 -15.54 -3.86 14.90
N PHE A 204 -14.55 -4.29 14.12
CA PHE A 204 -14.56 -4.15 12.67
C PHE A 204 -15.13 -5.38 11.96
N GLN A 205 -15.41 -6.46 12.71
CA GLN A 205 -15.96 -7.67 12.10
C GLN A 205 -17.38 -7.45 11.59
N TRP A 206 -17.68 -8.07 10.45
CA TRP A 206 -19.00 -8.12 9.82
C TRP A 206 -19.14 -9.45 9.06
N HIS A 207 -20.28 -9.69 8.39
CA HIS A 207 -20.57 -10.95 7.71
C HIS A 207 -19.60 -11.33 6.58
N ASN A 208 -18.85 -10.37 6.03
CA ASN A 208 -17.81 -10.59 5.02
C ASN A 208 -16.37 -10.54 5.56
N SER A 209 -16.18 -10.53 6.87
CA SER A 209 -14.87 -10.69 7.47
C SER A 209 -14.38 -12.12 7.35
N ALA A 210 -13.10 -12.29 7.14
CA ALA A 210 -12.43 -13.58 7.20
C ALA A 210 -11.14 -13.48 8.02
N PRO A 211 -10.75 -14.51 8.77
CA PRO A 211 -9.43 -14.57 9.39
C PRO A 211 -8.34 -14.46 8.30
N PHE A 212 -7.27 -13.75 8.61
CA PHE A 212 -6.11 -13.65 7.75
C PHE A 212 -5.08 -14.70 8.15
N ASP A 213 -4.72 -15.59 7.24
CA ASP A 213 -3.83 -16.73 7.48
C ASP A 213 -2.36 -16.46 7.12
N TRP A 214 -2.03 -15.23 6.75
CA TRP A 214 -0.67 -14.79 6.37
C TRP A 214 -0.10 -15.53 5.16
N HIS A 215 -0.96 -15.90 4.21
CA HIS A 215 -0.57 -16.60 2.99
C HIS A 215 -0.98 -15.80 1.74
N SER A 216 -0.10 -15.70 0.73
CA SER A 216 -0.35 -14.90 -0.47
C SER A 216 -1.53 -15.40 -1.32
N GLN A 217 -1.90 -16.67 -1.20
CA GLN A 217 -3.07 -17.23 -1.92
C GLN A 217 -4.41 -16.72 -1.38
N GLN A 218 -4.43 -16.08 -0.21
CA GLN A 218 -5.66 -15.48 0.33
C GLN A 218 -5.97 -14.12 -0.32
N LEU A 219 -4.99 -13.50 -0.93
CA LEU A 219 -5.01 -12.18 -1.55
C LEU A 219 -5.02 -12.31 -3.07
#